data_6bbf805a89dfc1319682a106a7266aa4
#
_entry.id   6bbf805a89dfc1319682a106a7266aa4
#
_cell.length_a   1.000
_cell.length_b   1.000
_cell.length_c   1.000
_cell.angle_alpha   90.00
_cell.angle_beta   90.00
_cell.angle_gamma   90.00
#
_symmetry.space_group_name_H-M   'P 1'
#
loop_
_entity.id
_entity.type
_entity.pdbx_description
1 polymer ?
#
loop_
_entity_poly.entity_id
_entity_poly.type
_entity_poly.pdbx_seq_one_letter_code
_entity_poly.pdbx_strand_id
1 'polypeptide(L)'
;MAQVPQSTEDEFNQIVANAKDTFESWKEVPISQRVRYMLKYQELLKANQDDIAAMITKEHGKSIVDSKGDIFRGYEVVEHAASFTSLAMGETVENVARNVDIYSYRVPLGVCAGICPFNFPSMIPLWMYPLAITLGNTFVMKPSEKVAGTAEILIDLLEQSGVPKGVVNVV
;
A
#
# COMPACT_ATOMS: atom_id res chain seq x y z
N MET A 1 19.79 -11.68 -12.80
CA MET A 1 18.33 -11.69 -12.97
C MET A 1 17.78 -12.64 -11.93
N ALA A 2 16.74 -12.23 -11.21
CA ALA A 2 16.03 -13.11 -10.29
C ALA A 2 15.10 -14.05 -11.04
N GLN A 3 14.82 -15.21 -10.47
CA GLN A 3 13.74 -16.09 -10.93
C GLN A 3 12.48 -15.68 -10.18
N VAL A 4 11.42 -15.34 -10.91
CA VAL A 4 10.12 -14.97 -10.34
C VAL A 4 9.20 -16.19 -10.49
N PRO A 5 8.74 -16.80 -9.39
CA PRO A 5 7.79 -17.90 -9.46
C PRO A 5 6.44 -17.38 -10.00
N GLN A 6 5.74 -18.24 -10.70
CA GLN A 6 4.34 -17.99 -11.07
C GLN A 6 3.45 -18.67 -10.04
N SER A 7 2.58 -17.89 -9.41
CA SER A 7 1.62 -18.43 -8.44
C SER A 7 0.60 -19.34 -9.12
N THR A 8 0.34 -20.48 -8.51
CA THR A 8 -0.76 -21.36 -8.89
C THR A 8 -2.11 -20.79 -8.45
N GLU A 9 -3.21 -21.30 -8.96
CA GLU A 9 -4.55 -20.91 -8.55
C GLU A 9 -4.79 -21.16 -7.04
N ASP A 10 -4.28 -22.29 -6.52
CA ASP A 10 -4.41 -22.62 -5.09
C ASP A 10 -3.63 -21.63 -4.21
N GLU A 11 -2.39 -21.28 -4.59
CA GLU A 11 -1.60 -20.27 -3.88
C GLU A 11 -2.28 -18.89 -3.92
N PHE A 12 -2.82 -18.50 -5.07
CA PHE A 12 -3.58 -17.25 -5.19
C PHE A 12 -4.80 -17.25 -4.28
N ASN A 13 -5.58 -18.31 -4.26
CA ASN A 13 -6.74 -18.44 -3.38
C ASN A 13 -6.35 -18.39 -1.90
N GLN A 14 -5.22 -19.01 -1.53
CA GLN A 14 -4.69 -18.96 -0.16
C GLN A 14 -4.27 -17.54 0.23
N ILE A 15 -3.64 -16.78 -0.68
CA ILE A 15 -3.25 -15.39 -0.46
C ILE A 15 -4.47 -14.51 -0.22
N VAL A 16 -5.52 -14.68 -1.03
CA VAL A 16 -6.77 -13.94 -0.88
C VAL A 16 -7.46 -14.30 0.44
N ALA A 17 -7.47 -15.58 0.83
CA ALA A 17 -8.02 -16.02 2.11
C ALA A 17 -7.25 -15.38 3.29
N ASN A 18 -5.92 -15.40 3.25
CA ASN A 18 -5.09 -14.76 4.26
C ASN A 18 -5.34 -13.25 4.37
N ALA A 19 -5.48 -12.56 3.24
CA ALA A 19 -5.83 -11.14 3.22
C ALA A 19 -7.19 -10.87 3.84
N LYS A 20 -8.18 -11.76 3.59
CA LYS A 20 -9.53 -11.66 4.15
C LYS A 20 -9.52 -11.90 5.66
N ASP A 21 -8.79 -12.89 6.15
CA ASP A 21 -8.70 -13.17 7.58
C ASP A 21 -7.99 -12.02 8.31
N THR A 22 -6.90 -11.50 7.75
CA THR A 22 -6.18 -10.35 8.30
C THR A 22 -7.03 -9.09 8.32
N PHE A 23 -7.92 -8.90 7.35
CA PHE A 23 -8.82 -7.75 7.29
C PHE A 23 -9.66 -7.61 8.56
N GLU A 24 -10.14 -8.71 9.15
CA GLU A 24 -10.99 -8.67 10.33
C GLU A 24 -10.31 -8.01 11.54
N SER A 25 -9.02 -8.17 11.69
CA SER A 25 -8.23 -7.51 12.74
C SER A 25 -7.71 -6.14 12.33
N TRP A 26 -7.31 -5.98 11.05
CA TRP A 26 -6.73 -4.74 10.57
C TRP A 26 -7.72 -3.58 10.52
N LYS A 27 -8.97 -3.83 10.14
CA LYS A 27 -10.03 -2.81 10.12
C LYS A 27 -10.30 -2.19 11.49
N GLU A 28 -10.05 -2.93 12.58
CA GLU A 28 -10.24 -2.48 13.96
C GLU A 28 -9.05 -1.65 14.49
N VAL A 29 -7.91 -1.64 13.80
CA VAL A 29 -6.76 -0.80 14.17
C VAL A 29 -7.14 0.67 13.96
N PRO A 30 -7.01 1.54 15.00
CA PRO A 30 -7.34 2.96 14.87
C PRO A 30 -6.60 3.63 13.70
N ILE A 31 -7.28 4.51 12.95
CA ILE A 31 -6.68 5.22 11.82
C ILE A 31 -5.42 5.98 12.23
N SER A 32 -5.38 6.56 13.43
CA SER A 32 -4.19 7.24 13.96
C SER A 32 -2.99 6.30 14.10
N GLN A 33 -3.21 5.02 14.38
CA GLN A 33 -2.15 4.02 14.42
C GLN A 33 -1.70 3.63 13.01
N ARG A 34 -2.64 3.42 12.09
CA ARG A 34 -2.33 3.13 10.67
C ARG A 34 -1.51 4.26 10.03
N VAL A 35 -1.86 5.51 10.33
CA VAL A 35 -1.10 6.70 9.89
C VAL A 35 0.34 6.69 10.42
N ARG A 36 0.57 6.27 11.67
CA ARG A 36 1.95 6.17 12.22
C ARG A 36 2.81 5.16 11.47
N TYR A 37 2.23 4.05 11.02
CA TYR A 37 2.94 3.11 10.15
C TYR A 37 3.35 3.77 8.83
N MET A 38 2.47 4.57 8.23
CA MET A 38 2.77 5.28 6.98
C MET A 38 3.87 6.33 7.16
N LEU A 39 3.87 7.07 8.26
CA LEU A 39 4.95 8.02 8.60
C LEU A 39 6.30 7.28 8.72
N LYS A 40 6.32 6.14 9.43
CA LYS A 40 7.52 5.33 9.56
C LYS A 40 7.96 4.72 8.23
N TYR A 41 7.01 4.27 7.43
CA TYR A 41 7.28 3.74 6.09
C TYR A 41 7.92 4.80 5.18
N GLN A 42 7.41 6.03 5.20
CA GLN A 42 7.99 7.14 4.46
C GLN A 42 9.45 7.41 4.85
N GLU A 43 9.76 7.41 6.16
CA GLU A 43 11.13 7.57 6.64
C GLU A 43 12.05 6.48 6.06
N LEU A 44 11.59 5.22 6.09
CA LEU A 44 12.34 4.07 5.56
C LEU A 44 12.54 4.17 4.05
N LEU A 45 11.54 4.57 3.29
CA LEU A 45 11.65 4.77 1.85
C LEU A 45 12.68 5.86 1.50
N LYS A 46 12.68 6.98 2.24
CA LYS A 46 13.65 8.06 2.06
C LYS A 46 15.08 7.62 2.42
N ALA A 47 15.22 6.88 3.52
CA ALA A 47 16.53 6.39 3.97
C ALA A 47 17.15 5.35 3.01
N ASN A 48 16.30 4.58 2.29
CA ASN A 48 16.73 3.53 1.37
C ASN A 48 16.59 3.93 -0.11
N GLN A 49 16.41 5.22 -0.40
CA GLN A 49 16.16 5.71 -1.76
C GLN A 49 17.25 5.29 -2.76
N ASP A 50 18.50 5.28 -2.34
CA ASP A 50 19.61 4.94 -3.21
C ASP A 50 19.62 3.45 -3.58
N ASP A 51 19.30 2.58 -2.64
CA ASP A 51 19.24 1.14 -2.87
C ASP A 51 18.05 0.77 -3.76
N ILE A 52 16.88 1.38 -3.52
CA ILE A 52 15.71 1.20 -4.37
C ILE A 52 16.00 1.70 -5.79
N ALA A 53 16.64 2.88 -5.94
CA ALA A 53 17.00 3.43 -7.25
C ALA A 53 17.99 2.54 -7.99
N ALA A 54 18.97 1.98 -7.30
CA ALA A 54 19.93 1.03 -7.87
C ALA A 54 19.22 -0.24 -8.36
N MET A 55 18.25 -0.76 -7.60
CA MET A 55 17.45 -1.92 -8.00
C MET A 55 16.61 -1.60 -9.25
N ILE A 56 15.91 -0.47 -9.29
CA ILE A 56 15.13 -0.03 -10.46
C ILE A 56 16.03 0.08 -11.69
N THR A 57 17.20 0.71 -11.55
CA THR A 57 18.17 0.82 -12.66
C THR A 57 18.63 -0.55 -13.14
N LYS A 58 18.90 -1.48 -12.22
CA LYS A 58 19.35 -2.83 -12.53
C LYS A 58 18.29 -3.66 -13.28
N GLU A 59 17.03 -3.57 -12.87
CA GLU A 59 15.92 -4.36 -13.44
C GLU A 59 15.33 -3.72 -14.70
N HIS A 60 15.09 -2.41 -14.65
CA HIS A 60 14.39 -1.67 -15.71
C HIS A 60 15.32 -1.02 -16.73
N GLY A 61 16.53 -0.63 -16.33
CA GLY A 61 17.47 0.12 -17.18
C GLY A 61 17.26 1.64 -17.18
N LYS A 62 16.43 2.20 -16.30
CA LYS A 62 16.30 3.65 -16.09
C LYS A 62 17.63 4.24 -15.59
N SER A 63 17.87 5.52 -15.87
CA SER A 63 18.94 6.26 -15.19
C SER A 63 18.69 6.32 -13.68
N ILE A 64 19.75 6.44 -12.88
CA ILE A 64 19.62 6.62 -11.42
C ILE A 64 18.78 7.86 -11.09
N VAL A 65 18.90 8.92 -11.86
CA VAL A 65 18.13 10.16 -11.67
C VAL A 65 16.64 9.92 -11.89
N ASP A 66 16.28 9.23 -12.97
CA ASP A 66 14.88 8.88 -13.25
C ASP A 66 14.32 7.89 -12.22
N SER A 67 15.15 6.95 -11.76
CA SER A 67 14.79 5.98 -10.73
C SER A 67 14.51 6.68 -9.38
N LYS A 68 15.31 7.66 -8.99
CA LYS A 68 15.04 8.51 -7.82
C LYS A 68 13.75 9.33 -7.97
N GLY A 69 13.48 9.82 -9.19
CA GLY A 69 12.22 10.50 -9.50
C GLY A 69 10.98 9.59 -9.41
N ASP A 70 11.13 8.31 -9.76
CA ASP A 70 10.10 7.28 -9.61
C ASP A 70 9.74 7.10 -8.11
N ILE A 71 10.76 6.89 -7.27
CA ILE A 71 10.60 6.72 -5.83
C ILE A 71 10.01 7.96 -5.18
N PHE A 72 10.50 9.15 -5.55
CA PHE A 72 10.02 10.42 -5.02
C PHE A 72 8.51 10.56 -5.18
N ARG A 73 8.00 10.35 -6.40
CA ARG A 73 6.55 10.39 -6.68
C ARG A 73 5.76 9.31 -5.96
N GLY A 74 6.38 8.19 -5.65
CA GLY A 74 5.79 7.12 -4.86
C GLY A 74 5.61 7.54 -3.39
N TYR A 75 6.66 8.02 -2.76
CA TYR A 75 6.56 8.37 -1.34
C TYR A 75 5.75 9.66 -1.07
N GLU A 76 5.58 10.56 -2.06
CA GLU A 76 4.62 11.67 -1.93
C GLU A 76 3.20 11.16 -1.68
N VAL A 77 2.80 10.04 -2.29
CA VAL A 77 1.50 9.43 -2.04
C VAL A 77 1.45 8.75 -0.67
N VAL A 78 2.57 8.19 -0.18
CA VAL A 78 2.65 7.70 1.21
C VAL A 78 2.49 8.84 2.21
N GLU A 79 3.07 10.02 1.95
CA GLU A 79 2.83 11.25 2.73
C GLU A 79 1.35 11.64 2.71
N HIS A 80 0.74 11.58 1.54
CA HIS A 80 -0.70 11.86 1.42
C HIS A 80 -1.53 10.85 2.23
N ALA A 81 -1.20 9.56 2.16
CA ALA A 81 -1.86 8.52 2.97
C ALA A 81 -1.74 8.79 4.48
N ALA A 82 -0.59 9.29 4.93
CA ALA A 82 -0.39 9.69 6.33
C ALA A 82 -1.27 10.89 6.76
N SER A 83 -1.83 11.65 5.84
CA SER A 83 -2.72 12.79 6.12
C SER A 83 -4.21 12.40 6.16
N PHE A 84 -4.57 11.15 5.94
CA PHE A 84 -5.96 10.71 5.71
C PHE A 84 -6.87 10.73 6.93
N THR A 85 -6.38 11.04 8.13
CA THR A 85 -7.22 11.07 9.34
C THR A 85 -8.45 11.96 9.16
N SER A 86 -8.30 13.14 8.58
CA SER A 86 -9.42 14.05 8.30
C SER A 86 -10.27 13.62 7.10
N LEU A 87 -9.65 13.05 6.07
CA LEU A 87 -10.36 12.59 4.88
C LEU A 87 -11.21 11.33 5.13
N ALA A 88 -10.89 10.57 6.19
CA ALA A 88 -11.68 9.41 6.60
C ALA A 88 -12.91 9.77 7.44
N MET A 89 -13.10 11.04 7.78
CA MET A 89 -14.28 11.50 8.52
C MET A 89 -15.53 11.36 7.67
N GLY A 90 -16.64 11.09 8.34
CA GLY A 90 -17.99 11.15 7.76
C GLY A 90 -18.57 12.55 7.82
N GLU A 91 -19.84 12.67 7.50
CA GLU A 91 -20.60 13.90 7.48
C GLU A 91 -21.81 13.78 8.40
N THR A 92 -22.30 14.92 8.90
CA THR A 92 -23.51 14.99 9.73
C THR A 92 -24.45 16.04 9.16
N VAL A 93 -25.76 15.78 9.22
CA VAL A 93 -26.81 16.75 8.86
C VAL A 93 -27.84 16.76 9.98
N GLU A 94 -27.98 17.89 10.66
CA GLU A 94 -29.02 18.12 11.67
C GLU A 94 -30.38 18.44 11.03
N ASN A 95 -31.46 17.93 11.64
CA ASN A 95 -32.84 18.24 11.24
C ASN A 95 -33.10 18.05 9.74
N VAL A 96 -32.59 16.99 9.15
CA VAL A 96 -32.86 16.61 7.75
C VAL A 96 -34.36 16.39 7.53
N ALA A 97 -35.08 15.96 8.58
CA ALA A 97 -36.52 15.98 8.74
C ALA A 97 -36.82 16.30 10.20
N ARG A 98 -38.09 16.53 10.52
CA ARG A 98 -38.50 16.85 11.89
C ARG A 98 -38.08 15.77 12.88
N ASN A 99 -37.18 16.10 13.82
CA ASN A 99 -36.59 15.21 14.84
C ASN A 99 -35.73 14.07 14.22
N VAL A 100 -35.10 14.30 13.06
CA VAL A 100 -34.22 13.31 12.41
C VAL A 100 -32.90 13.95 12.05
N ASP A 101 -31.79 13.40 12.60
CA ASP A 101 -30.42 13.72 12.24
C ASP A 101 -29.82 12.55 11.42
N ILE A 102 -28.91 12.87 10.50
CA ILE A 102 -28.19 11.85 9.69
C ILE A 102 -26.70 11.94 10.01
N TYR A 103 -26.09 10.80 10.18
CA TYR A 103 -24.65 10.60 10.32
C TYR A 103 -24.17 9.61 9.26
N SER A 104 -23.08 9.95 8.57
CA SER A 104 -22.40 9.01 7.67
C SER A 104 -21.05 8.59 8.25
N TYR A 105 -20.66 7.35 7.97
CA TYR A 105 -19.37 6.79 8.35
C TYR A 105 -18.69 6.20 7.11
N ARG A 106 -17.39 6.46 6.95
CA ARG A 106 -16.58 5.81 5.92
C ARG A 106 -16.04 4.50 6.50
N VAL A 107 -16.33 3.40 5.85
CA VAL A 107 -15.88 2.07 6.26
C VAL A 107 -14.98 1.45 5.19
N PRO A 108 -14.01 0.58 5.56
CA PRO A 108 -13.18 -0.11 4.59
C PRO A 108 -14.01 -1.08 3.74
N LEU A 109 -13.58 -1.29 2.50
CA LEU A 109 -14.25 -2.18 1.53
C LEU A 109 -13.95 -3.67 1.78
N GLY A 110 -12.77 -3.97 2.34
CA GLY A 110 -12.30 -5.34 2.52
C GLY A 110 -10.95 -5.58 1.86
N VAL A 111 -10.85 -6.68 1.11
CA VAL A 111 -9.65 -7.02 0.33
C VAL A 111 -9.65 -6.22 -0.97
N CYS A 112 -8.64 -5.40 -1.17
CA CYS A 112 -8.37 -4.70 -2.41
C CYS A 112 -7.26 -5.41 -3.19
N ALA A 113 -7.19 -5.19 -4.50
CA ALA A 113 -6.14 -5.75 -5.34
C ALA A 113 -5.62 -4.72 -6.36
N GLY A 114 -4.36 -4.88 -6.77
CA GLY A 114 -3.76 -4.05 -7.79
C GLY A 114 -2.73 -4.80 -8.62
N ILE A 115 -2.76 -4.57 -9.94
CA ILE A 115 -1.79 -5.10 -10.90
C ILE A 115 -0.89 -3.96 -11.34
N CYS A 116 0.42 -4.10 -11.12
CA CYS A 116 1.41 -3.07 -11.37
C CYS A 116 2.13 -3.30 -12.70
N PRO A 117 2.33 -2.27 -13.52
CA PRO A 117 3.16 -2.33 -14.71
C PRO A 117 4.66 -2.27 -14.37
N PHE A 118 5.51 -2.52 -15.36
CA PHE A 118 6.97 -2.50 -15.19
C PHE A 118 7.61 -1.11 -15.33
N ASN A 119 6.92 -0.15 -15.95
CA ASN A 119 7.52 1.14 -16.33
C ASN A 119 7.75 2.12 -15.16
N PHE A 120 7.08 1.92 -14.02
CA PHE A 120 7.30 2.66 -12.77
C PHE A 120 7.26 1.69 -11.57
N PRO A 121 8.37 0.96 -11.34
CA PRO A 121 8.40 -0.16 -10.38
C PRO A 121 8.10 0.22 -8.93
N SER A 122 8.43 1.44 -8.52
CA SER A 122 8.20 1.96 -7.18
C SER A 122 6.93 2.80 -7.10
N MET A 123 6.76 3.74 -8.03
CA MET A 123 5.67 4.71 -8.00
C MET A 123 4.28 4.05 -8.01
N ILE A 124 4.05 3.12 -8.93
CA ILE A 124 2.70 2.54 -9.09
C ILE A 124 2.28 1.68 -7.89
N PRO A 125 3.10 0.78 -7.35
CA PRO A 125 2.77 0.11 -6.09
C PRO A 125 2.44 1.08 -4.96
N LEU A 126 3.29 2.10 -4.77
CA LEU A 126 3.13 3.12 -3.73
C LEU A 126 1.90 4.03 -3.94
N TRP A 127 1.31 4.07 -5.12
CA TRP A 127 0.06 4.78 -5.38
C TRP A 127 -1.18 3.99 -4.96
N MET A 128 -1.06 2.68 -4.76
CA MET A 128 -2.21 1.81 -4.52
C MET A 128 -2.33 1.37 -3.06
N TYR A 129 -1.44 0.46 -2.60
CA TYR A 129 -1.62 -0.15 -1.29
C TYR A 129 -1.51 0.82 -0.09
N PRO A 130 -0.67 1.88 -0.07
CA PRO A 130 -0.60 2.76 1.09
C PRO A 130 -1.93 3.43 1.41
N LEU A 131 -2.63 3.91 0.38
CA LEU A 131 -3.96 4.52 0.53
C LEU A 131 -5.00 3.49 1.01
N ALA A 132 -5.00 2.30 0.40
CA ALA A 132 -5.94 1.24 0.74
C ALA A 132 -5.79 0.79 2.19
N ILE A 133 -4.55 0.50 2.64
CA ILE A 133 -4.31 -0.02 3.99
C ILE A 133 -4.50 1.06 5.07
N THR A 134 -4.20 2.32 4.77
CA THR A 134 -4.44 3.43 5.71
C THR A 134 -5.94 3.58 6.00
N LEU A 135 -6.78 3.33 5.02
CA LEU A 135 -8.25 3.35 5.18
C LEU A 135 -8.81 2.05 5.76
N GLY A 136 -7.96 1.09 6.15
CA GLY A 136 -8.36 -0.14 6.85
C GLY A 136 -8.63 -1.33 5.96
N ASN A 137 -8.34 -1.25 4.67
CA ASN A 137 -8.40 -2.40 3.76
C ASN A 137 -7.14 -3.26 3.87
N THR A 138 -7.21 -4.52 3.46
CA THR A 138 -6.04 -5.33 3.11
C THR A 138 -5.82 -5.28 1.60
N PHE A 139 -4.63 -5.64 1.15
CA PHE A 139 -4.27 -5.48 -0.25
C PHE A 139 -3.53 -6.70 -0.80
N VAL A 140 -3.89 -7.13 -2.01
CA VAL A 140 -3.18 -8.13 -2.80
C VAL A 140 -2.54 -7.45 -3.99
N MET A 141 -1.21 -7.47 -4.05
CA MET A 141 -0.43 -6.80 -5.09
C MET A 141 0.18 -7.84 -6.04
N LYS A 142 -0.08 -7.67 -7.32
CA LYS A 142 0.64 -8.38 -8.39
C LYS A 142 1.65 -7.41 -9.00
N PRO A 143 2.94 -7.45 -8.62
CA PRO A 143 3.97 -6.66 -9.28
C PRO A 143 4.23 -7.18 -10.70
N SER A 144 4.92 -6.38 -11.52
CA SER A 144 5.40 -6.93 -12.79
C SER A 144 6.55 -7.90 -12.56
N GLU A 145 6.50 -9.05 -13.20
CA GLU A 145 7.55 -10.07 -13.19
C GLU A 145 8.89 -9.56 -13.71
N LYS A 146 8.89 -8.45 -14.45
CA LYS A 146 10.12 -7.84 -15.01
C LYS A 146 10.91 -7.01 -14.00
N VAL A 147 10.29 -6.60 -12.91
CA VAL A 147 10.84 -5.65 -11.91
C VAL A 147 10.45 -6.05 -10.48
N ALA A 148 10.44 -7.33 -10.20
CA ALA A 148 9.95 -7.89 -8.93
C ALA A 148 10.84 -7.54 -7.73
N GLY A 149 12.15 -7.41 -7.90
CA GLY A 149 13.08 -7.09 -6.81
C GLY A 149 12.82 -5.70 -6.21
N THR A 150 12.37 -4.74 -7.01
CA THR A 150 11.93 -3.44 -6.48
C THR A 150 10.73 -3.60 -5.57
N ALA A 151 9.73 -4.40 -5.96
CA ALA A 151 8.55 -4.65 -5.14
C ALA A 151 8.91 -5.36 -3.83
N GLU A 152 9.84 -6.31 -3.84
CA GLU A 152 10.35 -7.01 -2.66
C GLU A 152 10.93 -6.02 -1.65
N ILE A 153 11.81 -5.11 -2.06
CA ILE A 153 12.36 -4.07 -1.18
C ILE A 153 11.24 -3.21 -0.58
N LEU A 154 10.26 -2.80 -1.36
CA LEU A 154 9.15 -1.98 -0.88
C LEU A 154 8.35 -2.69 0.21
N ILE A 155 8.09 -3.99 0.06
CA ILE A 155 7.34 -4.79 1.05
C ILE A 155 8.18 -5.03 2.31
N ASP A 156 9.47 -5.33 2.17
CA ASP A 156 10.37 -5.47 3.31
C ASP A 156 10.43 -4.20 4.17
N LEU A 157 10.49 -3.03 3.54
CA LEU A 157 10.45 -1.74 4.24
C LEU A 157 9.08 -1.48 4.88
N LEU A 158 7.98 -1.93 4.24
CA LEU A 158 6.66 -1.84 4.82
C LEU A 158 6.53 -2.70 6.09
N GLU A 159 7.03 -3.93 6.08
CA GLU A 159 7.10 -4.78 7.29
C GLU A 159 7.95 -4.13 8.40
N GLN A 160 9.10 -3.56 8.05
CA GLN A 160 9.95 -2.83 8.99
C GLN A 160 9.27 -1.59 9.59
N SER A 161 8.29 -1.01 8.91
CA SER A 161 7.49 0.09 9.47
C SER A 161 6.54 -0.35 10.58
N GLY A 162 6.32 -1.66 10.73
CA GLY A 162 5.46 -2.27 11.73
C GLY A 162 4.06 -2.65 11.22
N VAL A 163 3.78 -2.50 9.93
CA VAL A 163 2.55 -3.02 9.32
C VAL A 163 2.53 -4.54 9.47
N PRO A 164 1.47 -5.13 10.04
CA PRO A 164 1.40 -6.57 10.24
C PRO A 164 1.42 -7.36 8.92
N LYS A 165 2.01 -8.56 8.97
CA LYS A 165 1.96 -9.52 7.85
C LYS A 165 0.51 -9.84 7.49
N GLY A 166 0.24 -10.01 6.21
CA GLY A 166 -1.09 -10.28 5.69
C GLY A 166 -1.91 -9.03 5.35
N VAL A 167 -1.50 -7.83 5.81
CA VAL A 167 -2.14 -6.56 5.41
C VAL A 167 -1.86 -6.25 3.94
N VAL A 168 -0.61 -6.45 3.48
CA VAL A 168 -0.25 -6.43 2.06
C VAL A 168 0.34 -7.80 1.71
N ASN A 169 -0.16 -8.40 0.65
CA ASN A 169 0.25 -9.70 0.15
C ASN A 169 0.71 -9.54 -1.30
N VAL A 170 1.73 -10.28 -1.70
CA VAL A 170 2.27 -10.26 -3.06
C VAL A 170 2.00 -11.60 -3.75
N VAL A 171 1.63 -11.55 -5.02
CA VAL A 171 1.26 -12.69 -5.85
C VAL A 171 2.07 -12.70 -7.16
#